data_29e3753fcf89296132f19759580f6307
#
_entry.id   29e3753fcf89296132f19759580f6307
#
_cell.length_a   1.000
_cell.length_b   1.000
_cell.length_c   1.000
_cell.angle_alpha   90.00
_cell.angle_beta   90.00
_cell.angle_gamma   90.00
#
_symmetry.space_group_name_H-M   'P 1'
#
loop_
_entity.id
_entity.type
_entity.pdbx_description
1 polymer ?
#
loop_
_entity_poly.entity_id
_entity_poly.type
_entity_poly.pdbx_seq_one_letter_code
_entity_poly.pdbx_strand_id
1 'polypeptide(L)'
;MSKFQISWDRQHCGVHQAPIHKVFELMPDIIPILETFPDNAEDFTWDIKVHMLMPRQYGCIPNWHVDNVPRINGIQRFDLTKPDLPMYLWISGAPLTQFKHGYLLPETWHRFTQQDEHRGTAASEFCWRGFIRASHKDIVLPKETDHLRRHCQVYCDENTYQW
;
A
#
# COMPACT_ATOMS: atom_id res chain seq x y z
N MET A 1 -12.63 7.60 16.96
CA MET A 1 -12.27 6.17 17.13
C MET A 1 -12.31 5.55 15.76
N SER A 2 -11.26 4.81 15.38
CA SER A 2 -11.26 4.07 14.12
C SER A 2 -12.43 3.10 14.05
N LYS A 3 -13.10 3.06 12.91
CA LYS A 3 -14.22 2.15 12.65
C LYS A 3 -13.76 0.70 12.56
N PHE A 4 -12.48 0.50 12.27
CA PHE A 4 -11.85 -0.80 12.07
C PHE A 4 -10.74 -1.02 13.10
N GLN A 5 -10.77 -2.18 13.76
CA GLN A 5 -9.73 -2.59 14.70
C GLN A 5 -8.80 -3.59 14.01
N ILE A 6 -7.60 -3.14 13.70
CA ILE A 6 -6.51 -4.03 13.26
C ILE A 6 -5.69 -4.40 14.49
N SER A 7 -5.39 -5.68 14.67
CA SER A 7 -4.44 -6.10 15.70
C SER A 7 -3.04 -5.63 15.34
N TRP A 8 -2.42 -4.90 16.23
CA TRP A 8 -1.04 -4.43 16.10
C TRP A 8 -0.03 -5.38 16.76
N ASP A 9 -0.51 -6.30 17.59
CA ASP A 9 0.28 -7.36 18.23
C ASP A 9 0.35 -8.58 17.29
N ARG A 10 1.34 -8.58 16.41
CA ARG A 10 1.52 -9.61 15.38
C ARG A 10 2.96 -10.05 15.27
N GLN A 11 3.13 -11.32 14.89
CA GLN A 11 4.44 -11.91 14.57
C GLN A 11 4.98 -11.50 13.19
N HIS A 12 4.16 -10.87 12.34
CA HIS A 12 4.53 -10.37 11.01
C HIS A 12 3.89 -9.01 10.76
N CYS A 13 4.47 -8.23 9.85
CA CYS A 13 4.00 -6.87 9.54
C CYS A 13 3.10 -6.78 8.30
N GLY A 14 2.57 -7.89 7.82
CA GLY A 14 1.60 -7.89 6.75
C GLY A 14 1.79 -8.97 5.70
N VAL A 15 1.34 -8.67 4.50
CA VAL A 15 1.28 -9.58 3.35
C VAL A 15 1.95 -8.93 2.15
N HIS A 16 2.61 -9.72 1.31
CA HIS A 16 3.31 -9.26 0.12
C HIS A 16 2.84 -10.00 -1.13
N GLN A 17 2.30 -9.26 -2.09
CA GLN A 17 1.86 -9.75 -3.41
C GLN A 17 1.09 -11.06 -3.36
N ALA A 18 0.04 -11.11 -2.56
CA ALA A 18 -0.76 -12.30 -2.32
C ALA A 18 -2.12 -12.26 -3.04
N PRO A 19 -2.68 -13.42 -3.40
CA PRO A 19 -4.08 -13.53 -3.76
C PRO A 19 -4.96 -13.37 -2.50
N ILE A 20 -6.23 -13.02 -2.68
CA ILE A 20 -7.14 -12.69 -1.58
C ILE A 20 -7.31 -13.83 -0.55
N HIS A 21 -7.37 -15.09 -0.99
CA HIS A 21 -7.52 -16.22 -0.07
C HIS A 21 -6.33 -16.35 0.89
N LYS A 22 -5.11 -15.98 0.46
CA LYS A 22 -3.93 -15.92 1.34
C LYS A 22 -3.99 -14.74 2.31
N VAL A 23 -4.60 -13.65 1.91
CA VAL A 23 -4.84 -12.52 2.82
C VAL A 23 -5.77 -12.94 3.95
N PHE A 24 -6.86 -13.63 3.66
CA PHE A 24 -7.80 -14.14 4.67
C PHE A 24 -7.13 -15.12 5.63
N GLU A 25 -6.26 -15.99 5.12
CA GLU A 25 -5.50 -16.95 5.94
C GLU A 25 -4.51 -16.25 6.89
N LEU A 26 -3.76 -15.27 6.39
CA LEU A 26 -2.64 -14.65 7.10
C LEU A 26 -3.06 -13.44 7.96
N MET A 27 -4.15 -12.77 7.62
CA MET A 27 -4.62 -11.54 8.27
C MET A 27 -6.15 -11.51 8.42
N PRO A 28 -6.75 -12.45 9.17
CA PRO A 28 -8.21 -12.53 9.29
C PRO A 28 -8.85 -11.28 9.94
N ASP A 29 -8.10 -10.52 10.71
CA ASP A 29 -8.56 -9.29 11.38
C ASP A 29 -8.81 -8.11 10.42
N ILE A 30 -8.36 -8.17 9.17
CA ILE A 30 -8.67 -7.13 8.17
C ILE A 30 -9.88 -7.47 7.30
N ILE A 31 -10.50 -8.64 7.48
CA ILE A 31 -11.67 -9.05 6.70
C ILE A 31 -12.77 -7.97 6.71
N PRO A 32 -13.13 -7.34 7.84
CA PRO A 32 -14.14 -6.29 7.85
C PRO A 32 -13.80 -5.07 6.98
N ILE A 33 -12.51 -4.79 6.76
CA ILE A 33 -12.07 -3.74 5.84
C ILE A 33 -12.24 -4.21 4.40
N LEU A 34 -11.84 -5.46 4.11
CA LEU A 34 -11.93 -6.03 2.76
C LEU A 34 -13.36 -6.21 2.28
N GLU A 35 -14.33 -6.41 3.19
CA GLU A 35 -15.76 -6.42 2.88
C GLU A 35 -16.28 -5.07 2.36
N THR A 36 -15.56 -3.98 2.63
CA THR A 36 -15.88 -2.65 2.08
C THR A 36 -15.18 -2.36 0.75
N PHE A 37 -14.41 -3.31 0.22
CA PHE A 37 -13.69 -3.12 -1.03
C PHE A 37 -14.66 -2.91 -2.20
N PRO A 38 -14.44 -1.89 -3.06
CA PRO A 38 -15.45 -1.48 -4.05
C PRO A 38 -15.45 -2.31 -5.33
N ASP A 39 -14.63 -3.36 -5.42
CA ASP A 39 -14.46 -4.15 -6.64
C ASP A 39 -14.40 -5.66 -6.32
N ASN A 40 -14.23 -6.53 -7.32
CA ASN A 40 -14.06 -7.95 -7.09
C ASN A 40 -12.66 -8.28 -6.58
N ALA A 41 -12.54 -8.64 -5.30
CA ALA A 41 -11.27 -8.88 -4.62
C ALA A 41 -10.40 -10.00 -5.26
N GLU A 42 -11.00 -10.95 -5.96
CA GLU A 42 -10.31 -12.04 -6.66
C GLU A 42 -9.51 -11.55 -7.90
N ASP A 43 -9.83 -10.36 -8.39
CA ASP A 43 -9.13 -9.76 -9.53
C ASP A 43 -7.91 -8.94 -9.14
N PHE A 44 -7.54 -8.97 -7.86
CA PHE A 44 -6.45 -8.15 -7.35
C PHE A 44 -5.36 -8.97 -6.65
N THR A 45 -4.15 -8.42 -6.73
CA THR A 45 -2.99 -8.82 -5.95
C THR A 45 -2.82 -7.84 -4.79
N TRP A 46 -2.63 -8.36 -3.60
CA TRP A 46 -2.69 -7.63 -2.34
C TRP A 46 -1.33 -7.42 -1.70
N ASP A 47 -1.05 -6.17 -1.34
CA ASP A 47 0.07 -5.77 -0.49
C ASP A 47 -0.46 -5.10 0.78
N ILE A 48 -0.07 -5.62 1.93
CA ILE A 48 -0.50 -5.11 3.22
C ILE A 48 0.73 -4.85 4.09
N LYS A 49 0.74 -3.70 4.74
CA LYS A 49 1.80 -3.29 5.66
C LYS A 49 1.18 -2.78 6.95
N VAL A 50 1.68 -3.26 8.06
CA VAL A 50 1.38 -2.75 9.39
C VAL A 50 2.70 -2.34 10.03
N HIS A 51 2.88 -1.07 10.30
CA HIS A 51 4.13 -0.57 10.86
C HIS A 51 3.92 0.64 11.76
N MET A 52 4.87 0.80 12.64
CA MET A 52 4.98 1.94 13.53
C MET A 52 5.89 3.00 12.92
N LEU A 53 5.48 4.24 13.02
CA LEU A 53 6.28 5.39 12.63
C LEU A 53 6.60 6.26 13.86
N MET A 54 7.85 6.65 13.96
CA MET A 54 8.31 7.69 14.85
C MET A 54 8.18 9.07 14.19
N PRO A 55 8.19 10.18 14.94
CA PRO A 55 8.23 11.51 14.35
C PRO A 55 9.33 11.62 13.29
N ARG A 56 9.01 12.28 12.18
CA ARG A 56 9.88 12.48 11.00
C ARG A 56 10.14 11.24 10.15
N GLN A 57 9.56 10.09 10.46
CA GLN A 57 9.61 8.92 9.58
C GLN A 57 8.47 8.92 8.56
N TYR A 58 8.73 8.31 7.40
CA TYR A 58 7.80 8.18 6.30
C TYR A 58 7.43 6.71 6.10
N GLY A 59 6.15 6.42 5.96
CA GLY A 59 5.64 5.06 5.75
C GLY A 59 5.71 4.58 4.29
N CYS A 60 6.03 5.45 3.35
CA CYS A 60 6.33 5.13 1.95
C CYS A 60 7.33 6.15 1.40
N ILE A 61 7.78 5.94 0.17
CA ILE A 61 8.77 6.79 -0.50
C ILE A 61 8.38 8.27 -0.40
N PRO A 62 9.24 9.14 0.14
CA PRO A 62 8.92 10.56 0.35
C PRO A 62 8.95 11.40 -0.93
N ASN A 63 9.64 10.94 -1.97
CA ASN A 63 9.67 11.60 -3.27
C ASN A 63 8.41 11.25 -4.09
N TRP A 64 7.99 12.16 -4.96
CA TRP A 64 6.93 11.90 -5.93
C TRP A 64 7.31 10.72 -6.82
N HIS A 65 6.46 9.72 -6.87
CA HIS A 65 6.67 8.48 -7.64
C HIS A 65 5.33 7.89 -8.09
N VAL A 66 5.41 6.93 -8.97
CA VAL A 66 4.29 6.09 -9.42
C VAL A 66 4.56 4.63 -9.05
N ASP A 67 3.50 3.89 -8.82
CA ASP A 67 3.59 2.47 -8.45
C ASP A 67 3.47 1.54 -9.66
N ASN A 68 4.16 0.40 -9.58
CA ASN A 68 4.02 -0.74 -10.51
C ASN A 68 4.30 -0.42 -11.99
N VAL A 69 5.03 0.64 -12.30
CA VAL A 69 5.49 0.91 -13.66
C VAL A 69 6.62 -0.06 -14.02
N PRO A 70 6.49 -0.84 -15.11
CA PRO A 70 7.53 -1.76 -15.54
C PRO A 70 8.87 -1.05 -15.77
N ARG A 71 9.97 -1.74 -15.47
CA ARG A 71 11.32 -1.24 -15.72
C ARG A 71 12.07 -2.21 -16.63
N ILE A 72 12.71 -1.67 -17.66
CA ILE A 72 13.63 -2.42 -18.51
C ILE A 72 14.99 -1.73 -18.41
N ASN A 73 16.03 -2.47 -18.01
CA ASN A 73 17.37 -1.94 -17.77
C ASN A 73 17.38 -0.73 -16.80
N GLY A 74 16.52 -0.76 -15.75
CA GLY A 74 16.40 0.31 -14.76
C GLY A 74 15.54 1.50 -15.20
N ILE A 75 15.12 1.59 -16.45
CA ILE A 75 14.32 2.69 -17.00
C ILE A 75 12.85 2.37 -16.90
N GLN A 76 12.04 3.28 -16.34
CA GLN A 76 10.59 3.15 -16.30
C GLN A 76 9.99 3.20 -17.71
N ARG A 77 9.08 2.28 -17.97
CA ARG A 77 8.41 2.10 -19.28
C ARG A 77 6.92 2.41 -19.15
N PHE A 78 6.59 3.68 -19.24
CA PHE A 78 5.20 4.15 -19.19
C PHE A 78 4.35 3.66 -20.36
N ASP A 79 4.98 3.36 -21.49
CA ASP A 79 4.35 2.75 -22.65
C ASP A 79 3.84 1.31 -22.42
N LEU A 80 4.32 0.66 -21.35
CA LEU A 80 3.88 -0.68 -20.94
C LEU A 80 2.87 -0.65 -19.79
N THR A 81 2.44 0.52 -19.35
CA THR A 81 1.42 0.64 -18.29
C THR A 81 0.02 0.32 -18.83
N LYS A 82 -0.88 -0.04 -17.93
CA LYS A 82 -2.27 -0.34 -18.20
C LYS A 82 -3.16 0.67 -17.44
N PRO A 83 -3.28 1.92 -17.95
CA PRO A 83 -3.93 3.02 -17.22
C PRO A 83 -5.43 2.80 -16.98
N ASP A 84 -6.07 1.94 -17.76
CA ASP A 84 -7.49 1.60 -17.60
C ASP A 84 -7.73 0.63 -16.43
N LEU A 85 -6.69 -0.08 -15.97
CA LEU A 85 -6.79 -1.02 -14.86
C LEU A 85 -6.60 -0.30 -13.52
N PRO A 86 -7.50 -0.55 -12.55
CA PRO A 86 -7.45 0.12 -11.27
C PRO A 86 -6.42 -0.48 -10.33
N MET A 87 -5.90 0.39 -9.48
CA MET A 87 -5.33 0.08 -8.18
C MET A 87 -6.15 0.79 -7.11
N TYR A 88 -6.12 0.24 -5.89
CA TYR A 88 -6.80 0.85 -4.75
C TYR A 88 -5.85 0.92 -3.57
N LEU A 89 -5.98 1.99 -2.80
CA LEU A 89 -5.24 2.20 -1.56
C LEU A 89 -6.19 2.52 -0.42
N TRP A 90 -5.98 1.87 0.71
CA TRP A 90 -6.63 2.14 1.98
C TRP A 90 -5.57 2.32 3.07
N ILE A 91 -5.72 3.32 3.91
CA ILE A 91 -4.82 3.56 5.04
C ILE A 91 -5.61 3.77 6.33
N SER A 92 -5.04 3.33 7.46
CA SER A 92 -5.53 3.70 8.78
C SER A 92 -4.72 4.86 9.36
N GLY A 93 -5.30 5.56 10.33
CA GLY A 93 -4.60 6.58 11.10
C GLY A 93 -4.38 7.89 10.36
N ALA A 94 -3.22 8.51 10.56
CA ALA A 94 -2.92 9.81 9.97
C ALA A 94 -2.81 9.75 8.43
N PRO A 95 -3.21 10.81 7.70
CA PRO A 95 -3.17 10.87 6.24
C PRO A 95 -1.75 11.08 5.71
N LEU A 96 -0.88 10.09 5.89
CA LEU A 96 0.55 10.17 5.54
C LEU A 96 0.87 9.74 4.11
N THR A 97 -0.11 9.77 3.22
CA THR A 97 0.05 9.57 1.77
C THR A 97 -0.61 10.73 1.05
N GLN A 98 0.14 11.38 0.17
CA GLN A 98 -0.30 12.52 -0.61
C GLN A 98 -0.26 12.18 -2.10
N PHE A 99 -1.37 12.37 -2.80
CA PHE A 99 -1.45 12.39 -4.26
C PHE A 99 -1.35 13.83 -4.77
N LYS A 100 -1.12 14.03 -6.08
CA LYS A 100 -1.04 15.40 -6.67
C LYS A 100 -2.30 16.23 -6.44
N HIS A 101 -3.45 15.57 -6.32
CA HIS A 101 -4.74 16.22 -6.07
C HIS A 101 -5.12 16.36 -4.58
N GLY A 102 -4.27 15.90 -3.67
CA GLY A 102 -4.51 16.05 -2.22
C GLY A 102 -4.09 14.83 -1.39
N TYR A 103 -4.34 14.92 -0.08
CA TYR A 103 -4.09 13.81 0.84
C TYR A 103 -5.16 12.73 0.74
N LEU A 104 -4.72 11.49 0.89
CA LEU A 104 -5.61 10.35 1.01
C LEU A 104 -6.42 10.45 2.32
N LEU A 105 -7.73 10.32 2.23
CA LEU A 105 -8.58 10.22 3.41
C LEU A 105 -8.40 8.86 4.09
N PRO A 106 -8.09 8.81 5.40
CA PRO A 106 -8.00 7.57 6.12
C PRO A 106 -9.31 6.78 6.11
N GLU A 107 -9.19 5.46 6.19
CA GLU A 107 -10.32 4.52 6.26
C GLU A 107 -11.30 4.60 5.08
N THR A 108 -10.77 5.00 3.92
CA THR A 108 -11.52 5.11 2.66
C THR A 108 -10.71 4.47 1.54
N TRP A 109 -11.37 3.71 0.68
CA TRP A 109 -10.75 3.19 -0.53
C TRP A 109 -10.56 4.30 -1.55
N HIS A 110 -9.32 4.50 -1.97
CA HIS A 110 -8.93 5.46 -2.99
C HIS A 110 -8.51 4.72 -4.26
N ARG A 111 -9.24 4.95 -5.36
CA ARG A 111 -8.90 4.40 -6.67
C ARG A 111 -7.84 5.27 -7.34
N PHE A 112 -6.82 4.64 -7.90
CA PHE A 112 -5.75 5.28 -8.66
C PHE A 112 -5.20 4.34 -9.73
N THR A 113 -4.25 4.79 -10.53
CA THR A 113 -3.64 4.05 -11.63
C THR A 113 -2.10 4.11 -11.57
N GLN A 114 -1.44 3.40 -12.49
CA GLN A 114 0.02 3.45 -12.65
C GLN A 114 0.55 4.83 -13.09
N GLN A 115 -0.31 5.81 -13.39
CA GLN A 115 0.06 7.16 -13.81
C GLN A 115 -0.12 8.20 -12.70
N ASP A 116 -0.74 7.82 -11.59
CA ASP A 116 -1.03 8.73 -10.49
C ASP A 116 0.17 8.89 -9.56
N GLU A 117 0.84 10.03 -9.62
CA GLU A 117 1.94 10.35 -8.74
C GLU A 117 1.49 10.59 -7.30
N HIS A 118 2.23 9.98 -6.39
CA HIS A 118 2.00 10.13 -4.95
C HIS A 118 3.33 10.06 -4.19
N ARG A 119 3.26 10.41 -2.89
CA ARG A 119 4.41 10.36 -1.99
C ARG A 119 4.00 10.08 -0.56
N GLY A 120 4.95 9.63 0.26
CA GLY A 120 4.85 9.66 1.71
C GLY A 120 5.06 11.07 2.25
N THR A 121 4.39 11.37 3.36
CA THR A 121 4.67 12.55 4.19
C THR A 121 5.14 12.10 5.56
N ALA A 122 5.90 12.95 6.25
CA ALA A 122 6.46 12.63 7.55
C ALA A 122 5.39 12.51 8.63
N ALA A 123 5.51 11.52 9.49
CA ALA A 123 4.74 11.46 10.72
C ALA A 123 5.14 12.63 11.64
N SER A 124 4.16 13.32 12.21
CA SER A 124 4.40 14.41 13.19
C SER A 124 4.61 13.88 14.60
N GLU A 125 4.08 12.71 14.88
CA GLU A 125 4.13 12.05 16.18
C GLU A 125 4.26 10.53 16.00
N PHE A 126 4.48 9.81 17.10
CA PHE A 126 4.41 8.36 17.10
C PHE A 126 3.03 7.89 16.66
N CYS A 127 2.99 6.99 15.67
CA CYS A 127 1.73 6.42 15.20
C CYS A 127 1.91 5.01 14.62
N TRP A 128 0.86 4.20 14.78
CA TRP A 128 0.70 2.98 14.01
C TRP A 128 -0.03 3.27 12.71
N ARG A 129 0.39 2.60 11.63
CA ARG A 129 -0.19 2.76 10.31
C ARG A 129 -0.46 1.42 9.68
N GLY A 130 -1.71 1.19 9.29
CA GLY A 130 -2.10 0.14 8.37
C GLY A 130 -2.14 0.69 6.94
N PHE A 131 -1.64 -0.08 6.01
CA PHE A 131 -1.61 0.22 4.58
C PHE A 131 -2.06 -1.02 3.83
N ILE A 132 -3.10 -0.89 3.01
CA ILE A 132 -3.62 -1.96 2.16
C ILE A 132 -3.66 -1.45 0.73
N ARG A 133 -2.91 -2.11 -0.17
CA ARG A 133 -2.94 -1.82 -1.59
C ARG A 133 -3.42 -3.05 -2.35
N ALA A 134 -4.45 -2.86 -3.17
CA ALA A 134 -4.90 -3.80 -4.17
C ALA A 134 -4.43 -3.33 -5.55
N SER A 135 -3.72 -4.16 -6.28
CA SER A 135 -3.32 -3.91 -7.67
C SER A 135 -3.98 -4.94 -8.57
N HIS A 136 -4.66 -4.52 -9.64
CA HIS A 136 -5.30 -5.47 -10.55
C HIS A 136 -4.30 -6.55 -10.99
N LYS A 137 -4.70 -7.82 -11.04
CA LYS A 137 -3.81 -8.98 -11.31
C LYS A 137 -3.11 -8.92 -12.66
N ASP A 138 -3.67 -8.19 -13.63
CA ASP A 138 -3.01 -7.96 -14.93
C ASP A 138 -1.91 -6.87 -14.86
N ILE A 139 -1.84 -6.11 -13.76
CA ILE A 139 -0.73 -5.19 -13.46
C ILE A 139 0.34 -5.93 -12.66
N VAL A 140 -0.05 -6.62 -11.59
CA VAL A 140 0.85 -7.34 -10.69
C VAL A 140 0.31 -8.74 -10.48
N LEU A 141 1.03 -9.74 -10.95
CA LEU A 141 0.70 -11.14 -10.68
C LEU A 141 1.07 -11.52 -9.24
N PRO A 142 0.21 -12.29 -8.55
CA PRO A 142 0.59 -12.90 -7.28
C PRO A 142 1.83 -13.79 -7.45
N LYS A 143 2.75 -13.72 -6.50
CA LYS A 143 3.93 -14.59 -6.49
C LYS A 143 3.60 -15.95 -5.86
N GLU A 144 4.18 -17.01 -6.38
CA GLU A 144 4.15 -18.34 -5.76
C GLU A 144 5.23 -18.44 -4.68
N THR A 145 5.03 -17.74 -3.54
CA THR A 145 5.99 -17.72 -2.43
C THR A 145 5.28 -17.70 -1.08
N ASP A 146 6.06 -17.76 0.00
CA ASP A 146 5.62 -17.33 1.32
C ASP A 146 5.26 -15.85 1.28
N HIS A 147 3.97 -15.55 1.39
CA HIS A 147 3.45 -14.18 1.30
C HIS A 147 3.62 -13.36 2.59
N LEU A 148 4.25 -13.91 3.62
CA LEU A 148 4.47 -13.18 4.87
C LEU A 148 5.45 -12.03 4.69
N ARG A 149 5.02 -10.86 5.10
CA ARG A 149 5.87 -9.69 5.25
C ARG A 149 6.44 -9.65 6.68
N ARG A 150 7.72 -9.93 6.84
CA ARG A 150 8.39 -10.00 8.16
C ARG A 150 8.93 -8.67 8.65
N HIS A 151 9.05 -7.70 7.74
CA HIS A 151 9.47 -6.34 8.08
C HIS A 151 8.86 -5.34 7.10
N CYS A 152 8.66 -4.10 7.56
CA CYS A 152 8.25 -2.98 6.75
C CYS A 152 9.35 -1.93 6.74
N GLN A 153 9.67 -1.45 5.54
CA GLN A 153 10.62 -0.36 5.38
C GLN A 153 9.98 0.95 5.82
N VAL A 154 10.73 1.74 6.58
CA VAL A 154 10.46 3.15 6.86
C VAL A 154 11.57 3.99 6.27
N TYR A 155 11.27 5.22 5.93
CA TYR A 155 12.21 6.17 5.33
C TYR A 155 12.42 7.32 6.30
N CYS A 156 13.66 7.80 6.43
CA CYS A 156 14.02 8.84 7.39
C CYS A 156 14.47 10.15 6.72
N ASP A 157 14.73 10.13 5.42
CA ASP A 157 15.22 11.27 4.66
C ASP A 157 14.55 11.33 3.27
N GLU A 158 13.96 12.48 2.95
CA GLU A 158 13.34 12.72 1.64
C GLU A 158 14.36 12.99 0.51
N ASN A 159 15.59 13.33 0.85
CA ASN A 159 16.61 13.68 -0.13
C ASN A 159 17.40 12.48 -0.70
N THR A 160 17.26 11.30 -0.08
CA THR A 160 18.09 10.14 -0.40
C THR A 160 17.50 9.27 -1.52
N TYR A 161 16.21 9.44 -1.88
CA TYR A 161 15.50 8.55 -2.78
C TYR A 161 15.18 9.25 -4.11
N GLN A 162 15.93 8.90 -5.14
CA GLN A 162 15.64 9.28 -6.52
C GLN A 162 15.05 8.08 -7.26
N TRP A 163 13.85 8.23 -7.76
CA TRP A 163 13.11 7.19 -8.49
C TRP A 163 12.77 7.65 -9.91
#